data_1a4e172018f1f84f26b5cd177ebd09f9
#
_entry.id   1a4e172018f1f84f26b5cd177ebd09f9
#
_cell.length_a   1.000
_cell.length_b   1.000
_cell.length_c   1.000
_cell.angle_alpha   90.00
_cell.angle_beta   90.00
_cell.angle_gamma   90.00
#
_symmetry.space_group_name_H-M   'P 1'
#
loop_
_entity.id
_entity.type
_entity.pdbx_description
1 polymer ?
#
loop_
_entity_poly.entity_id
_entity_poly.type
_entity_poly.pdbx_seq_one_letter_code
_entity_poly.pdbx_strand_id
1 'polypeptide(L)'
;MQYEFKDMLINGTEFNKGSSREVLQYAIGGMLYMPATRTKIVQDVIEQKNPDMKSICLDLEDSIGDDTVEEALILLKSTLSKLYTAMEEDKLSVDNLPLIFIRVRNPEQLRTLKNTLSQEQLGIITGFNFPKFDSSNTAEYIRAFNELQHKSLTKLYFNPILVDVNNYVEREMD
;
A
#
# COMPACT_ATOMS: atom_id res chain seq x y z
N MET A 1 -2.83 -38.61 6.89
CA MET A 1 -2.28 -37.66 7.87
C MET A 1 -3.33 -36.54 7.97
N GLN A 2 -4.04 -36.47 9.09
CA GLN A 2 -5.13 -35.53 9.31
C GLN A 2 -4.49 -34.35 10.04
N TYR A 3 -4.26 -33.23 9.37
CA TYR A 3 -3.78 -32.01 10.01
C TYR A 3 -4.95 -31.39 10.75
N GLU A 4 -4.82 -31.16 12.05
CA GLU A 4 -5.78 -30.32 12.78
C GLU A 4 -5.60 -28.85 12.32
N PHE A 5 -6.70 -28.10 12.25
CA PHE A 5 -6.69 -26.68 11.86
C PHE A 5 -5.73 -25.82 12.70
N LYS A 6 -5.48 -26.27 13.95
CA LYS A 6 -4.49 -25.66 14.88
C LYS A 6 -3.05 -25.76 14.37
N ASP A 7 -2.71 -26.83 13.61
CA ASP A 7 -1.36 -27.05 13.08
C ASP A 7 -1.10 -26.17 11.83
N MET A 8 -2.17 -25.60 11.27
CA MET A 8 -2.10 -24.64 10.14
C MET A 8 -2.00 -23.18 10.63
N LEU A 9 -2.29 -22.91 11.90
CA LEU A 9 -2.00 -21.63 12.54
C LEU A 9 -0.53 -21.64 12.95
N ILE A 10 0.35 -21.48 11.99
CA ILE A 10 1.75 -21.13 12.25
C ILE A 10 1.72 -19.87 13.09
N ASN A 11 2.34 -19.90 14.28
CA ASN A 11 2.59 -18.72 15.08
C ASN A 11 3.13 -17.65 14.15
N GLY A 12 2.36 -16.55 13.99
CA GLY A 12 2.64 -15.56 12.97
C GLY A 12 4.08 -15.09 13.08
N THR A 13 4.84 -15.21 12.01
CA THR A 13 6.20 -14.65 11.96
C THR A 13 6.06 -13.16 12.18
N GLU A 14 6.76 -12.61 13.16
CA GLU A 14 6.87 -11.17 13.32
C GLU A 14 7.46 -10.58 12.04
N PHE A 15 6.89 -9.52 11.55
CA PHE A 15 7.34 -8.85 10.34
C PHE A 15 7.12 -7.36 10.43
N ASN A 16 7.90 -6.64 9.66
CA ASN A 16 7.73 -5.22 9.41
C ASN A 16 8.06 -4.92 7.94
N LYS A 17 7.98 -3.67 7.53
CA LYS A 17 8.28 -3.24 6.15
C LYS A 17 9.68 -3.69 5.67
N GLY A 18 10.66 -3.86 6.56
CA GLY A 18 12.02 -4.30 6.22
C GLY A 18 12.15 -5.80 6.01
N SER A 19 11.12 -6.59 6.26
CA SER A 19 11.15 -8.04 6.07
C SER A 19 11.32 -8.42 4.59
N SER A 20 11.79 -9.65 4.34
CA SER A 20 12.01 -10.12 2.97
C SER A 20 10.69 -10.24 2.18
N ARG A 21 10.79 -10.21 0.85
CA ARG A 21 9.62 -10.37 -0.03
C ARG A 21 8.87 -11.68 0.25
N GLU A 22 9.60 -12.75 0.52
CA GLU A 22 9.07 -14.08 0.79
C GLU A 22 8.17 -14.07 2.05
N VAL A 23 8.50 -13.25 3.03
CA VAL A 23 7.68 -13.01 4.23
C VAL A 23 6.52 -12.08 3.90
N LEU A 24 6.80 -10.91 3.29
CA LEU A 24 5.80 -9.87 3.08
C LEU A 24 4.64 -10.32 2.19
N GLN A 25 4.88 -11.17 1.18
CA GLN A 25 3.81 -11.66 0.29
C GLN A 25 2.72 -12.43 1.02
N TYR A 26 3.02 -13.05 2.17
CA TYR A 26 2.05 -13.72 3.02
C TYR A 26 1.56 -12.84 4.18
N ALA A 27 2.39 -11.88 4.60
CA ALA A 27 2.11 -10.99 5.72
C ALA A 27 1.05 -9.91 5.40
N ILE A 28 0.83 -9.61 4.12
CA ILE A 28 -0.20 -8.64 3.69
C ILE A 28 -1.57 -9.01 4.23
N GLY A 29 -1.94 -10.32 4.26
CA GLY A 29 -3.23 -10.77 4.77
C GLY A 29 -4.43 -10.07 4.11
N GLY A 30 -5.44 -9.77 4.90
CA GLY A 30 -6.60 -8.96 4.48
C GLY A 30 -6.26 -7.47 4.53
N MET A 31 -5.93 -6.87 3.38
CA MET A 31 -5.61 -5.44 3.29
C MET A 31 -6.85 -4.59 3.49
N LEU A 32 -6.84 -3.71 4.51
CA LEU A 32 -7.95 -2.81 4.79
C LEU A 32 -7.83 -1.53 3.93
N TYR A 33 -8.75 -1.37 2.99
CA TYR A 33 -8.87 -0.15 2.18
C TYR A 33 -9.60 0.94 2.97
N MET A 34 -9.05 2.14 2.95
CA MET A 34 -9.68 3.32 3.54
C MET A 34 -9.36 4.57 2.74
N PRO A 35 -10.32 5.52 2.62
CA PRO A 35 -10.08 6.77 1.92
C PRO A 35 -8.87 7.51 2.49
N ALA A 36 -8.01 8.05 1.63
CA ALA A 36 -6.86 8.86 2.06
C ALA A 36 -7.30 10.15 2.81
N THR A 37 -8.58 10.52 2.68
CA THR A 37 -9.21 11.65 3.42
C THR A 37 -9.59 11.30 4.86
N ARG A 38 -9.47 10.04 5.29
CA ARG A 38 -9.81 9.63 6.66
C ARG A 38 -8.83 10.21 7.68
N THR A 39 -9.24 11.16 8.48
CA THR A 39 -8.38 11.91 9.41
C THR A 39 -7.95 11.12 10.65
N LYS A 40 -8.66 10.04 11.01
CA LYS A 40 -8.40 9.24 12.23
C LYS A 40 -7.32 8.17 12.05
N ILE A 41 -6.79 7.96 10.85
CA ILE A 41 -5.83 6.88 10.55
C ILE A 41 -4.60 6.93 11.47
N VAL A 42 -4.02 8.11 11.63
CA VAL A 42 -2.81 8.30 12.46
C VAL A 42 -3.07 7.88 13.89
N GLN A 43 -4.17 8.34 14.47
CA GLN A 43 -4.54 8.02 15.85
C GLN A 43 -4.83 6.51 15.99
N ASP A 44 -5.60 5.94 15.07
CA ASP A 44 -5.98 4.52 15.08
C ASP A 44 -4.74 3.61 15.03
N VAL A 45 -3.71 4.00 14.26
CA VAL A 45 -2.43 3.28 14.15
C VAL A 45 -1.59 3.43 15.44
N ILE A 46 -1.41 4.65 15.94
CA ILE A 46 -0.61 4.90 17.16
C ILE A 46 -1.22 4.20 18.38
N GLU A 47 -2.55 4.26 18.52
CA GLU A 47 -3.27 3.64 19.63
C GLU A 47 -3.46 2.11 19.46
N GLN A 48 -2.96 1.53 18.37
CA GLN A 48 -3.12 0.10 18.05
C GLN A 48 -4.57 -0.38 18.20
N LYS A 49 -5.54 0.42 17.72
CA LYS A 49 -6.98 0.09 17.86
C LYS A 49 -7.37 -1.23 17.21
N ASN A 50 -6.67 -1.61 16.14
CA ASN A 50 -6.88 -2.85 15.43
C ASN A 50 -5.53 -3.58 15.30
N PRO A 51 -5.04 -4.25 16.35
CA PRO A 51 -3.69 -4.85 16.35
C PRO A 51 -3.54 -5.98 15.32
N ASP A 52 -4.65 -6.57 14.89
CA ASP A 52 -4.68 -7.61 13.87
C ASP A 52 -4.65 -7.05 12.43
N MET A 53 -4.79 -5.74 12.27
CA MET A 53 -4.70 -5.06 10.97
C MET A 53 -3.25 -4.93 10.55
N LYS A 54 -2.77 -5.89 9.77
CA LYS A 54 -1.36 -5.98 9.37
C LYS A 54 -1.04 -5.15 8.12
N SER A 55 -2.03 -4.82 7.30
CA SER A 55 -1.85 -3.99 6.11
C SER A 55 -3.03 -3.05 5.88
N ILE A 56 -2.72 -1.84 5.44
CA ILE A 56 -3.70 -0.82 5.05
C ILE A 56 -3.42 -0.30 3.65
N CYS A 57 -4.48 0.07 2.96
CA CYS A 57 -4.40 0.78 1.69
C CYS A 57 -5.02 2.17 1.83
N LEU A 58 -4.20 3.21 1.70
CA LEU A 58 -4.66 4.59 1.62
C LEU A 58 -5.12 4.84 0.19
N ASP A 59 -6.42 4.93 0.03
CA ASP A 59 -7.05 4.94 -1.28
C ASP A 59 -7.22 6.35 -1.84
N LEU A 60 -6.76 6.54 -3.08
CA LEU A 60 -6.92 7.77 -3.86
C LEU A 60 -7.82 7.55 -5.08
N GLU A 61 -8.43 6.38 -5.23
CA GLU A 61 -9.20 6.01 -6.41
C GLU A 61 -10.71 5.94 -6.11
N ASP A 62 -11.32 4.76 -6.05
CA ASP A 62 -12.78 4.59 -6.01
C ASP A 62 -13.46 5.20 -4.77
N SER A 63 -12.74 5.31 -3.65
CA SER A 63 -13.26 5.90 -2.42
C SER A 63 -13.17 7.44 -2.36
N ILE A 64 -12.59 8.06 -3.40
CA ILE A 64 -12.35 9.51 -3.49
C ILE A 64 -13.06 10.07 -4.73
N GLY A 65 -13.93 11.05 -4.54
CA GLY A 65 -14.55 11.79 -5.65
C GLY A 65 -13.52 12.63 -6.42
N ASP A 66 -13.80 12.89 -7.70
CA ASP A 66 -12.89 13.65 -8.57
C ASP A 66 -12.60 15.06 -8.07
N ASP A 67 -13.57 15.67 -7.42
CA ASP A 67 -13.52 17.00 -6.81
C ASP A 67 -12.70 17.06 -5.52
N THR A 68 -12.38 15.93 -4.90
CA THR A 68 -11.67 15.85 -3.62
C THR A 68 -10.25 15.28 -3.74
N VAL A 69 -9.76 15.04 -4.95
CA VAL A 69 -8.43 14.44 -5.19
C VAL A 69 -7.29 15.27 -4.61
N GLU A 70 -7.33 16.59 -4.78
CA GLU A 70 -6.28 17.49 -4.26
C GLU A 70 -6.27 17.49 -2.73
N GLU A 71 -7.43 17.52 -2.09
CA GLU A 71 -7.55 17.41 -0.64
C GLU A 71 -7.01 16.05 -0.16
N ALA A 72 -7.36 14.95 -0.85
CA ALA A 72 -6.88 13.62 -0.53
C ALA A 72 -5.35 13.51 -0.60
N LEU A 73 -4.71 14.14 -1.58
CA LEU A 73 -3.25 14.18 -1.71
C LEU A 73 -2.60 14.96 -0.56
N ILE A 74 -3.20 16.08 -0.13
CA ILE A 74 -2.72 16.88 1.01
C ILE A 74 -2.84 16.04 2.30
N LEU A 75 -3.99 15.41 2.53
CA LEU A 75 -4.25 14.61 3.71
C LEU A 75 -3.38 13.34 3.75
N LEU A 76 -3.17 12.67 2.61
CA LEU A 76 -2.23 11.55 2.48
C LEU A 76 -0.83 11.95 2.95
N LYS A 77 -0.29 13.06 2.44
CA LYS A 77 1.04 13.56 2.83
C LYS A 77 1.10 13.89 4.31
N SER A 78 0.07 14.56 4.84
CA SER A 78 -0.03 14.86 6.27
C SER A 78 -0.07 13.59 7.12
N THR A 79 -0.84 12.57 6.71
CA THR A 79 -0.92 11.27 7.39
C THR A 79 0.44 10.59 7.43
N LEU A 80 1.13 10.49 6.29
CA LEU A 80 2.47 9.90 6.21
C LEU A 80 3.47 10.65 7.08
N SER A 81 3.48 11.99 7.04
CA SER A 81 4.38 12.79 7.88
C SER A 81 4.14 12.57 9.36
N LYS A 82 2.87 12.54 9.80
CA LYS A 82 2.53 12.33 11.21
C LYS A 82 2.91 10.93 11.71
N LEU A 83 2.72 9.89 10.88
CA LEU A 83 3.16 8.53 11.22
C LEU A 83 4.69 8.47 11.33
N TYR A 84 5.41 9.07 10.38
CA TYR A 84 6.87 9.16 10.46
C TYR A 84 7.34 9.90 11.73
N THR A 85 6.75 11.06 12.02
CA THR A 85 7.07 11.82 13.25
C THR A 85 6.78 11.00 14.51
N ALA A 86 5.67 10.24 14.54
CA ALA A 86 5.37 9.38 15.68
C ALA A 86 6.41 8.26 15.87
N MET A 87 7.02 7.77 14.79
CA MET A 87 8.14 6.82 14.88
C MET A 87 9.42 7.49 15.41
N GLU A 88 9.76 8.69 14.92
CA GLU A 88 10.92 9.44 15.40
C GLU A 88 10.81 9.86 16.89
N GLU A 89 9.56 10.03 17.37
CA GLU A 89 9.26 10.35 18.76
C GLU A 89 9.06 9.13 19.67
N ASP A 90 9.38 7.92 19.20
CA ASP A 90 9.18 6.65 19.89
C ASP A 90 7.72 6.37 20.34
N LYS A 91 6.73 7.06 19.74
CA LYS A 91 5.30 6.83 19.98
C LYS A 91 4.73 5.65 19.17
N LEU A 92 5.43 5.25 18.12
CA LEU A 92 5.06 4.15 17.23
C LEU A 92 6.31 3.39 16.82
N SER A 93 6.40 2.11 17.19
CA SER A 93 7.50 1.26 16.75
C SER A 93 7.31 0.82 15.28
N VAL A 94 8.41 0.51 14.60
CA VAL A 94 8.37 -0.03 13.23
C VAL A 94 7.59 -1.34 13.14
N ASP A 95 7.60 -2.16 14.19
CA ASP A 95 6.89 -3.45 14.24
C ASP A 95 5.38 -3.28 14.43
N ASN A 96 4.96 -2.13 14.95
CA ASN A 96 3.55 -1.77 15.13
C ASN A 96 2.99 -0.94 13.97
N LEU A 97 3.85 -0.50 13.05
CA LEU A 97 3.40 0.17 11.84
C LEU A 97 2.83 -0.87 10.86
N PRO A 98 1.57 -0.78 10.44
CA PRO A 98 1.04 -1.68 9.42
C PRO A 98 1.78 -1.50 8.09
N LEU A 99 1.78 -2.51 7.24
CA LEU A 99 2.25 -2.38 5.86
C LEU A 99 1.36 -1.37 5.13
N ILE A 100 1.93 -0.24 4.71
CA ILE A 100 1.18 0.85 4.08
C ILE A 100 1.28 0.75 2.57
N PHE A 101 0.13 0.59 1.92
CA PHE A 101 -0.01 0.69 0.47
C PHE A 101 -0.80 1.94 0.10
N ILE A 102 -0.56 2.45 -1.11
CA ILE A 102 -1.32 3.56 -1.68
C ILE A 102 -1.94 3.07 -2.98
N ARG A 103 -3.28 3.14 -3.11
CA ARG A 103 -3.94 2.90 -4.38
C ARG A 103 -4.04 4.21 -5.16
N VAL A 104 -3.36 4.26 -6.29
CA VAL A 104 -3.37 5.41 -7.19
C VAL A 104 -4.45 5.27 -8.26
N ARG A 105 -4.92 6.37 -8.83
CA ARG A 105 -5.93 6.39 -9.90
C ARG A 105 -5.35 5.97 -11.25
N ASN A 106 -4.14 6.43 -11.54
CA ASN A 106 -3.51 6.30 -12.84
C ASN A 106 -1.99 6.55 -12.74
N PRO A 107 -1.22 6.28 -13.82
CA PRO A 107 0.22 6.52 -13.82
C PRO A 107 0.63 7.97 -13.57
N GLU A 108 -0.19 8.95 -13.98
CA GLU A 108 0.12 10.38 -13.79
C GLU A 108 0.05 10.78 -12.31
N GLN A 109 -0.93 10.26 -11.58
CA GLN A 109 -0.99 10.48 -10.13
C GLN A 109 0.23 9.87 -9.41
N LEU A 110 0.73 8.72 -9.89
CA LEU A 110 1.97 8.14 -9.35
C LEU A 110 3.18 9.06 -9.59
N ARG A 111 3.28 9.70 -10.76
CA ARG A 111 4.32 10.72 -11.05
C ARG A 111 4.17 11.95 -10.16
N THR A 112 2.94 12.37 -9.89
CA THR A 112 2.66 13.45 -8.93
C THR A 112 3.15 13.10 -7.53
N LEU A 113 2.87 11.89 -7.05
CA LEU A 113 3.38 11.39 -5.77
C LEU A 113 4.90 11.30 -5.76
N LYS A 114 5.53 10.80 -6.82
CA LYS A 114 6.99 10.82 -6.97
C LYS A 114 7.56 12.23 -6.75
N ASN A 115 6.94 13.25 -7.33
CA ASN A 115 7.46 14.63 -7.27
C ASN A 115 7.20 15.29 -5.91
N THR A 116 6.18 14.88 -5.19
CA THR A 116 5.69 15.58 -3.98
C THR A 116 5.99 14.88 -2.66
N LEU A 117 6.19 13.54 -2.64
CA LEU A 117 6.55 12.82 -1.43
C LEU A 117 8.03 13.02 -1.07
N SER A 118 8.31 13.18 0.22
CA SER A 118 9.66 13.22 0.76
C SER A 118 10.25 11.81 0.95
N GLN A 119 11.54 11.71 1.28
CA GLN A 119 12.19 10.42 1.57
C GLN A 119 11.64 9.77 2.83
N GLU A 120 11.35 10.56 3.84
CA GLU A 120 10.75 10.12 5.09
C GLU A 120 9.37 9.51 4.84
N GLN A 121 8.53 10.17 4.03
CA GLN A 121 7.22 9.67 3.64
C GLN A 121 7.33 8.38 2.80
N LEU A 122 8.23 8.32 1.82
CA LEU A 122 8.52 7.11 1.05
C LEU A 122 9.08 5.99 1.95
N GLY A 123 9.85 6.36 2.96
CA GLY A 123 10.44 5.46 3.94
C GLY A 123 9.44 4.59 4.69
N ILE A 124 8.22 5.03 4.90
CA ILE A 124 7.18 4.26 5.60
C ILE A 124 6.17 3.57 4.67
N ILE A 125 6.19 3.87 3.37
CA ILE A 125 5.34 3.21 2.37
C ILE A 125 5.92 1.84 2.02
N THR A 126 5.09 0.80 2.00
CA THR A 126 5.45 -0.55 1.57
C THR A 126 5.34 -0.69 0.06
N GLY A 127 4.28 -0.15 -0.55
CA GLY A 127 4.10 -0.26 -1.99
C GLY A 127 2.90 0.50 -2.53
N PHE A 128 2.61 0.25 -3.78
CA PHE A 128 1.50 0.90 -4.50
C PHE A 128 0.60 -0.14 -5.16
N ASN A 129 -0.70 0.07 -5.04
CA ASN A 129 -1.74 -0.71 -5.70
C ASN A 129 -2.15 -0.02 -7.00
N PHE A 130 -2.14 -0.78 -8.10
CA PHE A 130 -2.45 -0.28 -9.43
C PHE A 130 -3.81 -0.85 -9.86
N PRO A 131 -4.88 -0.03 -9.82
CA PRO A 131 -6.23 -0.47 -10.18
C PRO A 131 -6.36 -0.65 -11.68
N LYS A 132 -7.33 -1.47 -12.07
CA LYS A 132 -7.71 -1.65 -13.49
C LYS A 132 -6.49 -1.92 -14.37
N PHE A 133 -5.56 -2.74 -13.82
CA PHE A 133 -4.30 -3.05 -14.49
C PHE A 133 -4.52 -4.03 -15.64
N ASP A 134 -4.18 -3.60 -16.86
CA ASP A 134 -4.34 -4.38 -18.07
C ASP A 134 -3.22 -4.12 -19.09
N SER A 135 -3.29 -4.74 -20.26
CA SER A 135 -2.28 -4.60 -21.31
C SER A 135 -2.16 -3.16 -21.86
N SER A 136 -3.22 -2.35 -21.76
CA SER A 136 -3.23 -0.98 -22.30
C SER A 136 -2.46 0.02 -21.44
N ASN A 137 -2.40 -0.20 -20.12
CA ASN A 137 -1.80 0.71 -19.16
C ASN A 137 -0.52 0.17 -18.47
N THR A 138 -0.23 -1.12 -18.64
CA THR A 138 0.92 -1.80 -18.03
C THR A 138 2.24 -1.04 -18.21
N ALA A 139 2.57 -0.65 -19.45
CA ALA A 139 3.86 0.00 -19.76
C ALA A 139 4.02 1.34 -19.02
N GLU A 140 2.94 2.12 -18.93
CA GLU A 140 2.95 3.42 -18.27
C GLU A 140 3.05 3.28 -16.74
N TYR A 141 2.33 2.33 -16.12
CA TYR A 141 2.47 2.06 -14.69
C TYR A 141 3.88 1.58 -14.33
N ILE A 142 4.45 0.65 -15.09
CA ILE A 142 5.81 0.15 -14.85
C ILE A 142 6.83 1.29 -14.97
N ARG A 143 6.71 2.15 -16.00
CA ARG A 143 7.60 3.30 -16.18
C ARG A 143 7.50 4.26 -14.99
N ALA A 144 6.30 4.70 -14.64
CA ALA A 144 6.08 5.62 -13.53
C ALA A 144 6.54 5.04 -12.19
N PHE A 145 6.33 3.75 -11.96
CA PHE A 145 6.79 3.07 -10.75
C PHE A 145 8.33 2.99 -10.70
N ASN A 146 8.99 2.63 -11.79
CA ASN A 146 10.45 2.59 -11.83
C ASN A 146 11.06 3.97 -11.55
N GLU A 147 10.48 5.03 -12.09
CA GLU A 147 10.90 6.40 -11.80
C GLU A 147 10.75 6.76 -10.30
N LEU A 148 9.65 6.32 -9.66
CA LEU A 148 9.44 6.50 -8.23
C LEU A 148 10.42 5.65 -7.42
N GLN A 149 10.63 4.39 -7.79
CA GLN A 149 11.57 3.49 -7.13
C GLN A 149 13.00 4.03 -7.19
N HIS A 150 13.43 4.63 -8.32
CA HIS A 150 14.73 5.28 -8.42
C HIS A 150 14.90 6.49 -7.49
N LYS A 151 13.80 7.17 -7.16
CA LYS A 151 13.82 8.25 -6.17
C LYS A 151 13.88 7.70 -4.75
N SER A 152 13.20 6.61 -4.46
CA SER A 152 13.09 6.06 -3.10
C SER A 152 14.38 5.40 -2.63
N LEU A 153 14.82 5.71 -1.42
CA LEU A 153 15.93 5.03 -0.74
C LEU A 153 15.55 3.65 -0.21
N THR A 154 14.27 3.35 -0.12
CA THR A 154 13.76 2.06 0.34
C THR A 154 13.09 1.30 -0.80
N LYS A 155 13.06 -0.03 -0.68
CA LYS A 155 12.35 -0.87 -1.63
C LYS A 155 10.86 -0.65 -1.52
N LEU A 156 10.20 -0.45 -2.67
CA LEU A 156 8.76 -0.36 -2.81
C LEU A 156 8.24 -1.58 -3.59
N TYR A 157 7.00 -1.95 -3.33
CA TYR A 157 6.37 -3.09 -3.99
C TYR A 157 5.31 -2.63 -4.99
N PHE A 158 5.34 -3.28 -6.16
CA PHE A 158 4.37 -3.10 -7.23
C PHE A 158 3.26 -4.14 -7.07
N ASN A 159 2.03 -3.70 -6.82
CA ASN A 159 0.89 -4.57 -6.57
C ASN A 159 -0.24 -4.31 -7.58
N PRO A 160 -0.28 -5.01 -8.72
CA PRO A 160 -1.31 -4.82 -9.73
C PRO A 160 -2.62 -5.48 -9.31
N ILE A 161 -3.75 -4.80 -9.56
CA ILE A 161 -5.10 -5.32 -9.39
C ILE A 161 -5.66 -5.60 -10.79
N LEU A 162 -5.69 -6.89 -11.14
CA LEU A 162 -6.23 -7.34 -12.42
C LEU A 162 -7.76 -7.35 -12.34
N VAL A 163 -8.42 -6.63 -13.24
CA VAL A 163 -9.88 -6.47 -13.22
C VAL A 163 -10.55 -7.12 -14.44
N ASP A 164 -9.80 -7.41 -15.49
CA ASP A 164 -10.38 -7.92 -16.73
C ASP A 164 -10.26 -9.44 -16.84
N VAL A 165 -11.38 -10.11 -16.57
CA VAL A 165 -11.54 -11.56 -16.79
C VAL A 165 -11.75 -11.87 -18.29
N ASN A 166 -12.18 -10.90 -19.10
CA ASN A 166 -12.52 -11.13 -20.50
C ASN A 166 -11.28 -11.33 -21.39
N ASN A 167 -10.15 -10.73 -21.05
CA ASN A 167 -8.90 -10.94 -21.78
C ASN A 167 -8.25 -12.32 -21.57
N TYR A 168 -8.69 -13.08 -20.56
CA TYR A 168 -8.21 -14.45 -20.32
C TYR A 168 -9.00 -15.51 -21.10
N VAL A 169 -10.27 -15.26 -21.37
CA VAL A 169 -11.17 -16.23 -22.05
C VAL A 169 -10.94 -16.25 -23.57
N GLU A 170 -10.57 -15.13 -24.18
CA GLU A 170 -10.32 -15.06 -25.63
C GLU A 170 -9.02 -15.73 -26.09
N ARG A 171 -8.05 -15.95 -25.21
CA ARG A 171 -6.75 -16.60 -25.56
C ARG A 171 -6.76 -18.12 -25.44
N GLU A 172 -7.77 -18.71 -24.84
CA GLU A 172 -7.89 -20.18 -24.74
C GLU A 172 -8.82 -20.76 -25.81
N MET A 173 -9.37 -19.95 -26.72
CA MET A 173 -10.32 -20.38 -27.76
C MET A 173 -9.81 -20.31 -29.22
N ASP A 174 -8.51 -20.02 -29.44
CA ASP A 174 -7.87 -20.03 -30.77
C ASP A 174 -6.90 -21.24 -30.92
#